data_98b8d7a6e59f2d928a7a5bdeb1624d83
#
_entry.id   98b8d7a6e59f2d928a7a5bdeb1624d83
#
_cell.length_a   1.000
_cell.length_b   1.000
_cell.length_c   1.000
_cell.angle_alpha   90.00
_cell.angle_beta   90.00
_cell.angle_gamma   90.00
#
_symmetry.space_group_name_H-M   'P 1'
#
loop_
_entity.id
_entity.type
_entity.pdbx_description
1 polymer ?
#
loop_
_entity_poly.entity_id
_entity_poly.type
_entity_poly.pdbx_seq_one_letter_code
_entity_poly.pdbx_strand_id
1 'polypeptide(L)'
;VPRAPTNPWNLWHQGHIDGMFDRLIENLVVFEGVNPNRVYLMGYSAGGDGVYQLGPRMADRWAAASMMAGHPNDSSPLSLRNTGFSIQVGGKDGAYNRNKVAAQWGERLKQLKAEDPEGYPHMVKIYPNKGHWMDLEDRIAVPWMAKFTRNPVPPSIVWHQDDVAHSRFHWLSVAGDSRKGRSQIRATYKDQKITLAISTVPEVTFRLNDSMMDLDKRVTVTHDGKTLFTGTLQRSIEMIARTLVERGDPASLFSAEVTVTLP
;
A
#
# COMPACT_ATOMS: atom_id res chain seq x y z
N VAL A 1 -19.82 0.86 -6.94
CA VAL A 1 -18.89 1.79 -7.63
C VAL A 1 -19.04 3.16 -6.99
N PRO A 2 -17.98 3.72 -6.36
CA PRO A 2 -18.06 5.07 -5.83
C PRO A 2 -18.29 6.09 -6.95
N ARG A 3 -19.20 7.03 -6.71
CA ARG A 3 -19.39 8.17 -7.58
C ARG A 3 -18.52 9.32 -7.06
N ALA A 4 -17.84 10.02 -7.98
CA ALA A 4 -17.10 11.23 -7.65
C ALA A 4 -18.05 12.28 -7.06
N PRO A 5 -17.79 12.83 -5.86
CA PRO A 5 -18.65 13.85 -5.26
C PRO A 5 -18.55 15.22 -5.93
N THR A 6 -17.48 15.45 -6.66
CA THR A 6 -17.22 16.68 -7.44
C THR A 6 -16.72 16.34 -8.84
N ASN A 7 -16.58 17.31 -9.73
CA ASN A 7 -16.21 17.09 -11.13
C ASN A 7 -14.77 17.47 -11.54
N PRO A 8 -13.80 17.79 -10.66
CA PRO A 8 -12.44 18.06 -11.11
C PRO A 8 -11.75 16.76 -11.57
N TRP A 9 -10.94 16.87 -12.62
CA TRP A 9 -10.19 15.73 -13.17
C TRP A 9 -9.23 15.08 -12.18
N ASN A 10 -8.72 15.85 -11.21
CA ASN A 10 -7.80 15.38 -10.18
C ASN A 10 -8.47 14.94 -8.88
N LEU A 11 -9.79 14.69 -8.89
CA LEU A 11 -10.52 14.34 -7.67
C LEU A 11 -9.87 13.20 -6.91
N TRP A 12 -9.51 12.11 -7.61
CA TRP A 12 -8.97 10.89 -7.02
C TRP A 12 -7.56 11.05 -6.47
N HIS A 13 -6.88 12.18 -6.73
CA HIS A 13 -5.57 12.51 -6.19
C HIS A 13 -5.65 13.20 -4.83
N GLN A 14 -6.80 13.78 -4.49
CA GLN A 14 -6.97 14.61 -3.30
C GLN A 14 -6.99 13.75 -2.03
N GLY A 15 -6.35 14.24 -0.96
CA GLY A 15 -6.13 13.48 0.27
C GLY A 15 -7.39 13.06 1.03
N HIS A 16 -8.50 13.80 0.88
CA HIS A 16 -9.78 13.43 1.51
C HIS A 16 -10.39 12.15 0.92
N ILE A 17 -9.98 11.75 -0.29
CA ILE A 17 -10.44 10.53 -0.96
C ILE A 17 -9.96 9.29 -0.23
N ASP A 18 -8.77 9.30 0.31
CA ASP A 18 -8.21 8.17 1.06
C ASP A 18 -9.09 7.86 2.28
N GLY A 19 -9.50 8.90 3.03
CA GLY A 19 -10.44 8.75 4.15
C GLY A 19 -11.83 8.25 3.72
N MET A 20 -12.30 8.64 2.53
CA MET A 20 -13.56 8.14 1.98
C MET A 20 -13.47 6.63 1.69
N PHE A 21 -12.38 6.17 1.08
CA PHE A 21 -12.17 4.74 0.81
C PHE A 21 -11.93 3.94 2.09
N ASP A 22 -11.19 4.47 3.05
CA ASP A 22 -11.02 3.83 4.37
C ASP A 22 -12.39 3.60 5.03
N ARG A 23 -13.24 4.64 5.08
CA ARG A 23 -14.58 4.52 5.65
C ARG A 23 -15.49 3.57 4.88
N LEU A 24 -15.40 3.56 3.54
CA LEU A 24 -16.16 2.62 2.70
C LEU A 24 -15.75 1.18 3.00
N ILE A 25 -14.45 0.89 3.05
CA ILE A 25 -13.94 -0.46 3.34
C ILE A 25 -14.35 -0.87 4.76
N GLU A 26 -14.19 0.00 5.75
CA GLU A 26 -14.60 -0.24 7.13
C GLU A 26 -16.08 -0.63 7.21
N ASN A 27 -16.96 0.16 6.60
CA ASN A 27 -18.40 -0.13 6.60
C ASN A 27 -18.71 -1.47 5.92
N LEU A 28 -18.06 -1.79 4.81
CA LEU A 28 -18.26 -3.05 4.11
C LEU A 28 -17.75 -4.25 4.93
N VAL A 29 -16.65 -4.11 5.66
CA VAL A 29 -16.12 -5.15 6.55
C VAL A 29 -17.03 -5.34 7.75
N VAL A 30 -17.43 -4.27 8.42
CA VAL A 30 -18.16 -4.31 9.68
C VAL A 30 -19.64 -4.70 9.48
N PHE A 31 -20.31 -4.15 8.47
CA PHE A 31 -21.75 -4.32 8.29
C PHE A 31 -22.14 -5.35 7.24
N GLU A 32 -21.28 -5.57 6.22
CA GLU A 32 -21.58 -6.47 5.11
C GLU A 32 -20.72 -7.75 5.12
N GLY A 33 -19.86 -7.93 6.12
CA GLY A 33 -19.03 -9.12 6.28
C GLY A 33 -18.00 -9.32 5.14
N VAL A 34 -17.59 -8.24 4.47
CA VAL A 34 -16.58 -8.32 3.42
C VAL A 34 -15.24 -8.73 4.01
N ASN A 35 -14.57 -9.68 3.38
CA ASN A 35 -13.24 -10.10 3.78
C ASN A 35 -12.21 -8.97 3.49
N PRO A 36 -11.61 -8.35 4.54
CA PRO A 36 -10.68 -7.23 4.36
C PRO A 36 -9.40 -7.60 3.58
N ASN A 37 -9.09 -8.89 3.48
CA ASN A 37 -7.94 -9.38 2.72
C ASN A 37 -8.26 -9.66 1.24
N ARG A 38 -9.50 -9.41 0.80
CA ARG A 38 -9.95 -9.58 -0.59
C ARG A 38 -10.63 -8.32 -1.15
N VAL A 39 -10.10 -7.17 -0.82
CA VAL A 39 -10.53 -5.87 -1.36
C VAL A 39 -9.63 -5.50 -2.52
N TYR A 40 -10.21 -5.11 -3.64
CA TYR A 40 -9.51 -4.81 -4.88
C TYR A 40 -9.88 -3.41 -5.37
N LEU A 41 -8.90 -2.72 -5.97
CA LEU A 41 -9.10 -1.39 -6.55
C LEU A 41 -8.94 -1.48 -8.07
N MET A 42 -9.89 -0.92 -8.81
CA MET A 42 -9.75 -0.79 -10.26
C MET A 42 -10.36 0.51 -10.78
N GLY A 43 -9.79 1.05 -11.84
CA GLY A 43 -10.26 2.30 -12.41
C GLY A 43 -9.79 2.52 -13.84
N TYR A 44 -10.61 3.24 -14.61
CA TYR A 44 -10.43 3.52 -16.02
C TYR A 44 -10.33 5.02 -16.26
N SER A 45 -9.44 5.47 -17.16
CA SER A 45 -9.25 6.88 -17.50
C SER A 45 -8.92 7.71 -16.25
N ALA A 46 -9.71 8.73 -15.89
CA ALA A 46 -9.56 9.46 -14.64
C ALA A 46 -9.62 8.55 -13.40
N GLY A 47 -10.40 7.46 -13.43
CA GLY A 47 -10.37 6.43 -12.41
C GLY A 47 -9.06 5.64 -12.41
N GLY A 48 -8.44 5.47 -13.59
CA GLY A 48 -7.09 4.89 -13.74
C GLY A 48 -6.01 5.79 -13.14
N ASP A 49 -6.12 7.11 -13.29
CA ASP A 49 -5.27 8.10 -12.61
C ASP A 49 -5.40 7.91 -11.08
N GLY A 50 -6.64 7.74 -10.60
CA GLY A 50 -6.91 7.45 -9.19
C GLY A 50 -6.26 6.16 -8.71
N VAL A 51 -6.26 5.10 -9.52
CA VAL A 51 -5.59 3.84 -9.13
C VAL A 51 -4.08 4.01 -9.02
N TYR A 52 -3.45 4.80 -9.89
CA TYR A 52 -2.03 5.11 -9.76
C TYR A 52 -1.70 5.86 -8.46
N GLN A 53 -2.64 6.66 -7.95
CA GLN A 53 -2.47 7.39 -6.68
C GLN A 53 -2.83 6.52 -5.47
N LEU A 54 -4.05 6.01 -5.41
CA LEU A 54 -4.59 5.27 -4.28
C LEU A 54 -3.96 3.87 -4.13
N GLY A 55 -3.56 3.25 -5.25
CA GLY A 55 -2.90 1.94 -5.23
C GLY A 55 -1.69 1.92 -4.32
N PRO A 56 -0.65 2.74 -4.55
CA PRO A 56 0.51 2.79 -3.67
C PRO A 56 0.24 3.49 -2.32
N ARG A 57 -0.56 4.56 -2.26
CA ARG A 57 -0.85 5.29 -1.01
C ARG A 57 -1.53 4.42 0.05
N MET A 58 -2.44 3.56 -0.40
CA MET A 58 -3.26 2.68 0.45
C MET A 58 -2.96 1.20 0.17
N ALA A 59 -1.73 0.85 -0.24
CA ALA A 59 -1.36 -0.51 -0.61
C ALA A 59 -1.58 -1.53 0.52
N ASP A 60 -1.62 -1.09 1.77
CA ASP A 60 -1.97 -1.90 2.93
C ASP A 60 -3.48 -2.20 3.05
N ARG A 61 -4.33 -1.66 2.15
CA ARG A 61 -5.77 -1.93 2.09
C ARG A 61 -6.18 -2.86 0.95
N TRP A 62 -5.36 -2.95 -0.09
CA TRP A 62 -5.69 -3.68 -1.31
C TRP A 62 -5.01 -5.04 -1.38
N ALA A 63 -5.74 -6.07 -1.81
CA ALA A 63 -5.14 -7.34 -2.24
C ALA A 63 -4.44 -7.18 -3.59
N ALA A 64 -5.07 -6.43 -4.50
CA ALA A 64 -4.48 -6.02 -5.78
C ALA A 64 -5.19 -4.77 -6.31
N ALA A 65 -4.52 -4.09 -7.26
CA ALA A 65 -5.08 -2.94 -7.97
C ALA A 65 -4.86 -3.07 -9.48
N SER A 66 -5.79 -2.54 -10.29
CA SER A 66 -5.66 -2.51 -11.73
C SER A 66 -5.94 -1.14 -12.30
N MET A 67 -4.94 -0.52 -12.89
CA MET A 67 -5.01 0.71 -13.63
C MET A 67 -5.33 0.43 -15.10
N MET A 68 -6.33 1.13 -15.65
CA MET A 68 -6.70 1.05 -17.07
C MET A 68 -6.74 2.45 -17.67
N ALA A 69 -5.94 2.68 -18.72
CA ALA A 69 -5.87 3.91 -19.52
C ALA A 69 -5.70 5.20 -18.69
N GLY A 70 -4.98 5.13 -17.55
CA GLY A 70 -4.71 6.26 -16.66
C GLY A 70 -3.33 6.85 -16.83
N HIS A 71 -3.07 7.93 -16.06
CA HIS A 71 -1.79 8.63 -15.97
C HIS A 71 -1.29 8.65 -14.51
N PRO A 72 -0.01 8.28 -14.25
CA PRO A 72 0.53 8.18 -12.89
C PRO A 72 0.77 9.55 -12.22
N ASN A 73 0.87 10.62 -12.99
CA ASN A 73 1.37 11.91 -12.53
C ASN A 73 2.71 11.75 -11.84
N ASP A 74 2.82 12.13 -10.57
CA ASP A 74 4.03 12.07 -9.74
C ASP A 74 4.04 10.92 -8.73
N SER A 75 3.07 9.99 -8.82
CA SER A 75 3.00 8.85 -7.91
C SER A 75 4.17 7.88 -8.09
N SER A 76 4.47 7.12 -7.03
CA SER A 76 5.58 6.17 -6.99
C SER A 76 5.09 4.74 -6.74
N PRO A 77 5.63 3.71 -7.45
CA PRO A 77 5.28 2.31 -7.22
C PRO A 77 5.91 1.69 -5.97
N LEU A 78 6.74 2.41 -5.22
CA LEU A 78 7.57 1.83 -4.15
C LEU A 78 6.76 1.12 -3.06
N SER A 79 5.60 1.65 -2.66
CA SER A 79 4.74 1.02 -1.65
C SER A 79 3.98 -0.22 -2.14
N LEU A 80 4.03 -0.53 -3.43
CA LEU A 80 3.36 -1.70 -4.03
C LEU A 80 4.09 -3.04 -3.80
N ARG A 81 5.12 -3.06 -2.94
CA ARG A 81 5.90 -4.28 -2.70
C ARG A 81 5.04 -5.52 -2.44
N ASN A 82 3.98 -5.39 -1.67
CA ASN A 82 3.14 -6.50 -1.21
C ASN A 82 1.77 -6.56 -1.90
N THR A 83 1.54 -5.72 -2.91
CA THR A 83 0.22 -5.57 -3.57
C THR A 83 0.35 -5.86 -5.06
N GLY A 84 -0.49 -6.74 -5.58
CA GLY A 84 -0.54 -6.98 -7.02
C GLY A 84 -0.95 -5.70 -7.77
N PHE A 85 -0.18 -5.30 -8.80
CA PHE A 85 -0.49 -4.11 -9.60
C PHE A 85 -0.53 -4.41 -11.08
N SER A 86 -1.68 -4.17 -11.71
CA SER A 86 -1.88 -4.37 -13.14
C SER A 86 -1.94 -3.04 -13.87
N ILE A 87 -1.22 -2.94 -14.97
CA ILE A 87 -1.19 -1.81 -15.90
C ILE A 87 -1.77 -2.26 -17.22
N GLN A 88 -2.83 -1.58 -17.70
CA GLN A 88 -3.44 -1.87 -18.96
C GLN A 88 -3.70 -0.58 -19.75
N VAL A 89 -3.19 -0.48 -20.98
CA VAL A 89 -3.29 0.73 -21.80
C VAL A 89 -3.29 0.38 -23.28
N GLY A 90 -4.01 1.17 -24.07
CA GLY A 90 -3.93 1.11 -25.51
C GLY A 90 -2.60 1.67 -26.04
N GLY A 91 -1.93 0.94 -26.93
CA GLY A 91 -0.68 1.37 -27.55
C GLY A 91 -0.80 2.68 -28.35
N LYS A 92 -2.01 3.00 -28.80
CA LYS A 92 -2.35 4.24 -29.52
C LYS A 92 -2.97 5.32 -28.59
N ASP A 93 -3.05 5.10 -27.27
CA ASP A 93 -3.51 6.10 -26.29
C ASP A 93 -2.41 7.14 -26.04
N GLY A 94 -2.24 8.05 -27.01
CA GLY A 94 -1.21 9.08 -26.99
C GLY A 94 -1.58 10.33 -26.17
N ALA A 95 -2.86 10.50 -25.80
CA ALA A 95 -3.28 11.63 -24.99
C ALA A 95 -2.57 11.60 -23.63
N TYR A 96 -1.99 12.73 -23.23
CA TYR A 96 -1.15 12.84 -22.02
C TYR A 96 0.04 11.84 -21.98
N ASN A 97 0.43 11.30 -23.13
CA ASN A 97 1.45 10.23 -23.23
C ASN A 97 1.14 8.96 -22.41
N ARG A 98 -0.12 8.62 -22.17
CA ARG A 98 -0.52 7.49 -21.31
C ARG A 98 0.17 6.17 -21.68
N ASN A 99 0.27 5.86 -22.98
CA ASN A 99 0.97 4.67 -23.47
C ASN A 99 2.44 4.65 -23.09
N LYS A 100 3.14 5.79 -23.16
CA LYS A 100 4.56 5.91 -22.84
C LYS A 100 4.81 5.84 -21.32
N VAL A 101 4.04 6.61 -20.53
CA VAL A 101 4.21 6.62 -19.07
C VAL A 101 3.81 5.29 -18.45
N ALA A 102 2.81 4.59 -18.99
CA ALA A 102 2.45 3.24 -18.58
C ALA A 102 3.59 2.24 -18.84
N ALA A 103 4.24 2.33 -20.00
CA ALA A 103 5.42 1.51 -20.31
C ALA A 103 6.59 1.80 -19.34
N GLN A 104 6.86 3.07 -19.05
CA GLN A 104 7.91 3.47 -18.08
C GLN A 104 7.62 2.93 -16.67
N TRP A 105 6.38 3.01 -16.22
CA TRP A 105 5.97 2.43 -14.94
C TRP A 105 6.12 0.90 -14.92
N GLY A 106 5.78 0.25 -16.02
CA GLY A 106 5.98 -1.19 -16.18
C GLY A 106 7.46 -1.59 -16.07
N GLU A 107 8.35 -0.86 -16.75
CA GLU A 107 9.80 -1.09 -16.62
C GLU A 107 10.31 -0.80 -15.20
N ARG A 108 9.77 0.22 -14.52
CA ARG A 108 10.12 0.48 -13.12
C ARG A 108 9.69 -0.66 -12.20
N LEU A 109 8.46 -1.20 -12.35
CA LEU A 109 8.00 -2.36 -11.58
C LEU A 109 8.85 -3.60 -11.86
N LYS A 110 9.26 -3.82 -13.11
CA LYS A 110 10.16 -4.91 -13.49
C LYS A 110 11.54 -4.79 -12.83
N GLN A 111 12.11 -3.58 -12.77
CA GLN A 111 13.36 -3.31 -12.05
C GLN A 111 13.21 -3.59 -10.55
N LEU A 112 12.16 -3.08 -9.92
CA LEU A 112 11.88 -3.32 -8.50
C LEU A 112 11.71 -4.81 -8.19
N LYS A 113 11.04 -5.56 -9.09
CA LYS A 113 10.90 -7.01 -8.98
C LYS A 113 12.24 -7.75 -9.14
N ALA A 114 13.13 -7.26 -9.98
CA ALA A 114 14.47 -7.83 -10.14
C ALA A 114 15.36 -7.58 -8.92
N GLU A 115 15.23 -6.39 -8.29
CA GLU A 115 15.93 -6.02 -7.06
C GLU A 115 15.37 -6.75 -5.82
N ASP A 116 14.07 -7.07 -5.81
CA ASP A 116 13.36 -7.74 -4.73
C ASP A 116 12.42 -8.83 -5.31
N PRO A 117 12.95 -10.04 -5.57
CA PRO A 117 12.21 -11.11 -6.22
C PRO A 117 10.94 -11.57 -5.49
N GLU A 118 10.82 -11.34 -4.18
CA GLU A 118 9.63 -11.66 -3.39
C GLU A 118 8.57 -10.54 -3.41
N GLY A 119 8.92 -9.35 -3.89
CA GLY A 119 8.05 -8.17 -3.94
C GLY A 119 7.47 -7.89 -5.33
N TYR A 120 6.67 -6.83 -5.41
CA TYR A 120 6.20 -6.19 -6.65
C TYR A 120 5.54 -7.12 -7.68
N PRO A 121 4.56 -7.94 -7.28
CA PRO A 121 3.83 -8.75 -8.24
C PRO A 121 3.05 -7.84 -9.19
N HIS A 122 3.32 -7.94 -10.50
CA HIS A 122 2.71 -7.03 -11.47
C HIS A 122 2.37 -7.73 -12.79
N MET A 123 1.47 -7.09 -13.54
CA MET A 123 1.13 -7.43 -14.92
C MET A 123 1.08 -6.14 -15.75
N VAL A 124 1.76 -6.12 -16.89
CA VAL A 124 1.70 -4.99 -17.82
C VAL A 124 1.18 -5.51 -19.16
N LYS A 125 0.08 -4.90 -19.63
CA LYS A 125 -0.51 -5.21 -20.92
C LYS A 125 -0.72 -3.93 -21.72
N ILE A 126 0.06 -3.81 -22.80
CA ILE A 126 -0.12 -2.76 -23.81
C ILE A 126 -0.80 -3.39 -25.00
N TYR A 127 -1.93 -2.85 -25.43
CA TYR A 127 -2.72 -3.32 -26.55
C TYR A 127 -2.33 -2.53 -27.80
N PRO A 128 -1.49 -3.06 -28.73
CA PRO A 128 -0.81 -2.25 -29.75
C PRO A 128 -1.77 -1.50 -30.68
N ASN A 129 -2.92 -2.08 -30.96
CA ASN A 129 -3.89 -1.53 -31.90
C ASN A 129 -5.06 -0.78 -31.27
N LYS A 130 -5.11 -0.67 -29.94
CA LYS A 130 -6.17 0.04 -29.22
C LYS A 130 -5.75 1.47 -28.90
N GLY A 131 -6.74 2.37 -28.90
CA GLY A 131 -6.63 3.73 -28.39
C GLY A 131 -6.98 3.79 -26.92
N HIS A 132 -7.63 4.90 -26.53
CA HIS A 132 -8.06 5.09 -25.14
C HIS A 132 -9.07 4.03 -24.69
N TRP A 133 -9.98 3.58 -25.53
CA TRP A 133 -10.89 2.48 -25.28
C TRP A 133 -10.27 1.15 -25.75
N MET A 134 -10.21 0.15 -24.87
CA MET A 134 -9.57 -1.16 -25.13
C MET A 134 -10.58 -2.27 -25.49
N ASP A 135 -11.84 -1.92 -25.80
CA ASP A 135 -12.90 -2.85 -26.21
C ASP A 135 -13.10 -4.03 -25.25
N LEU A 136 -12.99 -3.76 -23.94
CA LEU A 136 -13.10 -4.75 -22.86
C LEU A 136 -12.00 -5.86 -22.88
N GLU A 137 -10.94 -5.72 -23.68
CA GLU A 137 -9.81 -6.65 -23.62
C GLU A 137 -9.10 -6.57 -22.25
N ASP A 138 -9.18 -5.44 -21.57
CA ASP A 138 -8.68 -5.16 -20.22
C ASP A 138 -9.43 -5.92 -19.12
N ARG A 139 -10.56 -6.57 -19.43
CA ARG A 139 -11.31 -7.43 -18.47
C ARG A 139 -10.49 -8.55 -17.84
N ILE A 140 -9.34 -8.92 -18.44
CA ILE A 140 -8.38 -9.86 -17.86
C ILE A 140 -7.86 -9.42 -16.49
N ALA A 141 -7.98 -8.13 -16.13
CA ALA A 141 -7.66 -7.61 -14.82
C ALA A 141 -8.41 -8.33 -13.70
N VAL A 142 -9.71 -8.59 -13.89
CA VAL A 142 -10.57 -9.16 -12.83
C VAL A 142 -10.08 -10.55 -12.39
N PRO A 143 -9.96 -11.57 -13.28
CA PRO A 143 -9.44 -12.87 -12.87
C PRO A 143 -7.97 -12.83 -12.46
N TRP A 144 -7.18 -11.85 -12.92
CA TRP A 144 -5.81 -11.69 -12.46
C TRP A 144 -5.75 -11.18 -11.02
N MET A 145 -6.48 -10.10 -10.68
CA MET A 145 -6.55 -9.56 -9.32
C MET A 145 -7.09 -10.58 -8.32
N ALA A 146 -8.09 -11.39 -8.71
CA ALA A 146 -8.72 -12.38 -7.84
C ALA A 146 -7.75 -13.46 -7.33
N LYS A 147 -6.56 -13.59 -7.91
CA LYS A 147 -5.49 -14.51 -7.45
C LYS A 147 -4.81 -14.02 -6.17
N PHE A 148 -4.94 -12.75 -5.84
CA PHE A 148 -4.24 -12.14 -4.71
C PHE A 148 -5.11 -12.11 -3.47
N THR A 149 -4.45 -12.31 -2.35
CA THR A 149 -5.00 -12.09 -1.00
C THR A 149 -4.01 -11.20 -0.26
N ARG A 150 -4.50 -10.14 0.37
CA ARG A 150 -3.65 -9.24 1.17
C ARG A 150 -3.08 -9.99 2.37
N ASN A 151 -1.78 -9.83 2.59
CA ASN A 151 -1.16 -10.15 3.87
C ASN A 151 -1.18 -8.88 4.74
N PRO A 152 -1.91 -8.82 5.86
CA PRO A 152 -1.97 -7.62 6.70
C PRO A 152 -0.66 -7.35 7.46
N VAL A 153 0.16 -8.39 7.67
CA VAL A 153 1.43 -8.33 8.43
C VAL A 153 2.60 -8.89 7.61
N PRO A 154 2.89 -8.33 6.42
CA PRO A 154 3.95 -8.86 5.57
C PRO A 154 5.33 -8.69 6.24
N PRO A 155 6.25 -9.69 6.11
CA PRO A 155 7.54 -9.65 6.79
C PRO A 155 8.50 -8.58 6.25
N SER A 156 8.20 -7.98 5.13
CA SER A 156 8.99 -6.90 4.54
C SER A 156 8.07 -5.82 4.00
N ILE A 157 8.36 -4.57 4.33
CA ILE A 157 7.59 -3.39 3.93
C ILE A 157 8.51 -2.35 3.31
N VAL A 158 8.02 -1.74 2.23
CA VAL A 158 8.50 -0.47 1.71
C VAL A 158 7.32 0.50 1.78
N TRP A 159 7.43 1.51 2.62
CA TRP A 159 6.44 2.58 2.74
C TRP A 159 7.04 3.88 2.21
N HIS A 160 6.55 4.32 1.09
CA HIS A 160 6.88 5.60 0.48
C HIS A 160 5.65 6.51 0.60
N GLN A 161 5.76 7.55 1.41
CA GLN A 161 4.72 8.56 1.53
C GLN A 161 4.65 9.35 0.22
N ASP A 162 3.45 9.60 -0.25
CA ASP A 162 3.21 10.49 -1.38
C ASP A 162 3.08 11.95 -0.90
N ASP A 163 2.50 12.84 -1.69
CA ASP A 163 2.09 14.18 -1.25
C ASP A 163 1.02 14.11 -0.16
N VAL A 164 0.17 13.09 -0.19
CA VAL A 164 -0.75 12.74 0.90
C VAL A 164 -0.04 11.81 1.88
N ALA A 165 0.19 12.31 3.09
CA ALA A 165 0.91 11.57 4.11
C ALA A 165 -0.04 10.88 5.11
N HIS A 166 0.19 9.60 5.35
CA HIS A 166 -0.54 8.76 6.30
C HIS A 166 0.21 8.58 7.61
N SER A 167 -0.50 8.33 8.71
CA SER A 167 0.11 8.04 10.02
C SER A 167 0.51 6.58 10.18
N ARG A 168 0.07 5.68 9.30
CA ARG A 168 0.40 4.26 9.37
C ARG A 168 0.33 3.54 8.03
N PHE A 169 1.01 2.39 7.96
CA PHE A 169 1.05 1.50 6.82
C PHE A 169 1.42 0.09 7.28
N HIS A 170 0.53 -0.90 7.12
CA HIS A 170 0.67 -2.24 7.70
C HIS A 170 0.95 -2.16 9.21
N TRP A 171 2.11 -2.66 9.65
CA TRP A 171 2.57 -2.67 11.04
C TRP A 171 3.53 -1.51 11.39
N LEU A 172 3.67 -0.52 10.50
CA LEU A 172 4.39 0.73 10.75
C LEU A 172 3.43 1.85 11.13
N SER A 173 3.87 2.72 12.03
CA SER A 173 3.18 3.97 12.35
C SER A 173 4.20 5.08 12.55
N VAL A 174 3.82 6.31 12.24
CA VAL A 174 4.56 7.53 12.52
C VAL A 174 3.65 8.53 13.23
N ALA A 175 4.20 9.27 14.20
CA ALA A 175 3.47 10.31 14.91
C ALA A 175 3.00 11.39 13.93
N GLY A 176 1.93 12.11 14.29
CA GLY A 176 1.31 13.11 13.43
C GLY A 176 2.25 14.25 13.03
N ASP A 177 3.11 14.68 13.95
CA ASP A 177 4.14 15.70 13.76
C ASP A 177 5.37 15.21 12.95
N SER A 178 5.65 13.91 12.98
CA SER A 178 6.70 13.26 12.18
C SER A 178 6.21 12.84 10.79
N ARG A 179 4.92 12.97 10.51
CA ARG A 179 4.32 12.62 9.22
C ARG A 179 4.75 13.61 8.14
N LYS A 180 5.45 13.10 7.13
CA LYS A 180 6.05 13.94 6.09
C LYS A 180 5.84 13.32 4.71
N GLY A 181 5.34 14.12 3.77
CA GLY A 181 5.27 13.73 2.36
C GLY A 181 6.65 13.42 1.78
N ARG A 182 6.70 12.55 0.81
CA ARG A 182 7.91 12.05 0.13
C ARG A 182 8.92 11.36 1.06
N SER A 183 8.51 11.03 2.29
CA SER A 183 9.34 10.23 3.19
C SER A 183 9.29 8.74 2.85
N GLN A 184 10.31 8.01 3.26
CA GLN A 184 10.42 6.58 3.00
C GLN A 184 10.85 5.82 4.25
N ILE A 185 10.20 4.67 4.50
CA ILE A 185 10.59 3.68 5.50
C ILE A 185 10.70 2.33 4.81
N ARG A 186 11.80 1.60 5.06
CA ARG A 186 11.94 0.20 4.67
C ARG A 186 12.28 -0.61 5.91
N ALA A 187 11.43 -1.56 6.23
CA ALA A 187 11.60 -2.40 7.42
C ALA A 187 11.27 -3.86 7.13
N THR A 188 11.93 -4.75 7.84
CA THR A 188 11.67 -6.19 7.81
C THR A 188 11.59 -6.73 9.21
N TYR A 189 10.82 -7.80 9.40
CA TYR A 189 10.95 -8.62 10.61
C TYR A 189 11.24 -10.08 10.23
N LYS A 190 12.05 -10.72 11.06
CA LYS A 190 12.32 -12.15 10.98
C LYS A 190 12.68 -12.64 12.39
N ASP A 191 12.08 -13.76 12.77
CA ASP A 191 12.22 -14.32 14.12
C ASP A 191 11.88 -13.24 15.19
N GLN A 192 12.79 -12.91 16.08
CA GLN A 192 12.63 -11.90 17.15
C GLN A 192 13.29 -10.56 16.82
N LYS A 193 13.58 -10.29 15.55
CA LYS A 193 14.31 -9.10 15.11
C LYS A 193 13.55 -8.29 14.07
N ILE A 194 13.49 -6.99 14.29
CA ILE A 194 13.09 -5.99 13.32
C ILE A 194 14.33 -5.26 12.80
N THR A 195 14.47 -5.17 11.50
CA THR A 195 15.53 -4.39 10.85
C THR A 195 14.90 -3.21 10.13
N LEU A 196 15.21 -2.01 10.58
CA LEU A 196 14.88 -0.76 9.91
C LEU A 196 16.03 -0.44 8.94
N ALA A 197 15.85 -0.77 7.66
CA ALA A 197 16.89 -0.58 6.66
C ALA A 197 16.98 0.87 6.19
N ILE A 198 15.84 1.55 6.07
CA ILE A 198 15.75 2.97 5.65
C ILE A 198 14.69 3.65 6.50
N SER A 199 14.99 4.86 6.98
CA SER A 199 13.99 5.81 7.45
C SER A 199 14.44 7.23 7.15
N THR A 200 13.55 8.01 6.54
CA THR A 200 13.74 9.45 6.34
C THR A 200 12.91 10.29 7.34
N VAL A 201 12.29 9.61 8.32
CA VAL A 201 11.63 10.24 9.45
C VAL A 201 12.38 9.92 10.73
N PRO A 202 12.39 10.82 11.72
CA PRO A 202 13.20 10.67 12.92
C PRO A 202 12.68 9.61 13.90
N GLU A 203 11.40 9.27 13.81
CA GLU A 203 10.74 8.36 14.74
C GLU A 203 9.83 7.39 14.00
N VAL A 204 9.90 6.11 14.35
CA VAL A 204 9.07 5.04 13.79
C VAL A 204 8.53 4.16 14.91
N THR A 205 7.23 3.90 14.88
CA THR A 205 6.57 2.94 15.75
C THR A 205 6.31 1.64 14.99
N PHE A 206 6.72 0.52 15.56
CA PHE A 206 6.44 -0.83 15.10
C PHE A 206 5.30 -1.42 15.92
N ARG A 207 4.23 -1.81 15.28
CA ARG A 207 3.06 -2.47 15.87
C ARG A 207 3.18 -3.97 15.67
N LEU A 208 3.00 -4.74 16.72
CA LEU A 208 3.32 -6.16 16.75
C LEU A 208 2.15 -6.98 17.30
N ASN A 209 2.11 -8.23 16.87
CA ASN A 209 1.22 -9.26 17.40
C ASN A 209 1.89 -10.64 17.34
N ASP A 210 1.27 -11.63 17.95
CA ASP A 210 1.80 -13.00 18.07
C ASP A 210 1.86 -13.75 16.73
N SER A 211 1.23 -13.27 15.66
CA SER A 211 1.39 -13.87 14.33
C SER A 211 2.70 -13.44 13.64
N MET A 212 3.33 -12.38 14.13
CA MET A 212 4.59 -11.85 13.59
C MET A 212 5.81 -12.44 14.31
N MET A 213 5.73 -12.52 15.63
CA MET A 213 6.82 -13.00 16.49
C MET A 213 6.29 -13.35 17.88
N ASP A 214 7.06 -14.13 18.65
CA ASP A 214 6.75 -14.51 20.02
C ASP A 214 6.97 -13.32 20.97
N LEU A 215 5.90 -12.67 21.41
CA LEU A 215 5.96 -11.48 22.26
C LEU A 215 6.37 -11.80 23.73
N ASP A 216 6.47 -13.08 24.12
CA ASP A 216 6.99 -13.48 25.43
C ASP A 216 8.54 -13.49 25.43
N LYS A 217 9.15 -13.39 24.26
CA LYS A 217 10.60 -13.30 24.08
C LYS A 217 11.05 -11.86 23.86
N ARG A 218 12.36 -11.64 24.03
CA ARG A 218 12.96 -10.32 23.75
C ARG A 218 12.88 -10.02 22.25
N VAL A 219 12.38 -8.85 21.92
CA VAL A 219 12.37 -8.28 20.58
C VAL A 219 13.55 -7.33 20.44
N THR A 220 14.21 -7.37 19.30
CA THR A 220 15.32 -6.45 18.99
C THR A 220 14.97 -5.62 17.76
N VAL A 221 15.16 -4.29 17.83
CA VAL A 221 15.07 -3.39 16.70
C VAL A 221 16.45 -2.85 16.37
N THR A 222 16.83 -2.94 15.08
CA THR A 222 18.16 -2.48 14.62
C THR A 222 18.02 -1.52 13.44
N HIS A 223 18.96 -0.55 13.35
CA HIS A 223 19.14 0.36 12.21
C HIS A 223 20.63 0.56 11.96
N ASP A 224 21.08 0.43 10.73
CA ASP A 224 22.50 0.55 10.33
C ASP A 224 23.46 -0.26 11.23
N GLY A 225 23.07 -1.48 11.57
CA GLY A 225 23.85 -2.36 12.45
C GLY A 225 23.79 -2.01 13.93
N LYS A 226 23.22 -0.88 14.32
CA LYS A 226 23.05 -0.46 15.72
C LYS A 226 21.75 -0.98 16.29
N THR A 227 21.76 -1.40 17.55
CA THR A 227 20.53 -1.76 18.28
C THR A 227 19.89 -0.48 18.82
N LEU A 228 18.64 -0.21 18.37
CA LEU A 228 17.83 0.89 18.86
C LEU A 228 16.96 0.48 20.05
N PHE A 229 16.55 -0.78 20.09
CA PHE A 229 15.74 -1.34 21.17
C PHE A 229 16.05 -2.83 21.36
N THR A 230 16.02 -3.29 22.60
CA THR A 230 15.94 -4.71 22.93
C THR A 230 15.21 -4.88 24.26
N GLY A 231 14.14 -5.66 24.28
CA GLY A 231 13.29 -5.87 25.45
C GLY A 231 12.09 -6.76 25.16
N THR A 232 11.35 -7.10 26.20
CA THR A 232 10.03 -7.74 26.09
C THR A 232 8.97 -6.66 25.91
N LEU A 233 7.91 -7.00 25.16
CA LEU A 233 6.81 -6.09 24.90
C LEU A 233 5.55 -6.61 25.58
N GLN A 234 4.86 -5.71 26.30
CA GLN A 234 3.62 -6.04 26.99
C GLN A 234 2.44 -6.02 26.01
N ARG A 235 1.66 -7.09 25.98
CA ARG A 235 0.37 -7.10 25.27
C ARG A 235 -0.62 -6.22 26.01
N SER A 236 -1.40 -5.44 25.27
CA SER A 236 -2.40 -4.52 25.80
C SER A 236 -3.73 -4.68 25.06
N ILE A 237 -4.81 -4.84 25.83
CA ILE A 237 -6.17 -4.81 25.28
C ILE A 237 -6.48 -3.43 24.71
N GLU A 238 -5.98 -2.38 25.34
CA GLU A 238 -6.10 -1.01 24.82
C GLU A 238 -5.51 -0.89 23.42
N MET A 239 -4.32 -1.47 23.19
CA MET A 239 -3.68 -1.46 21.88
C MET A 239 -4.52 -2.20 20.84
N ILE A 240 -5.08 -3.36 21.19
CA ILE A 240 -6.00 -4.10 20.31
C ILE A 240 -7.22 -3.25 19.97
N ALA A 241 -7.88 -2.66 20.98
CA ALA A 241 -9.04 -1.81 20.79
C ALA A 241 -8.73 -0.59 19.92
N ARG A 242 -7.61 0.08 20.18
CA ARG A 242 -7.15 1.25 19.40
C ARG A 242 -6.95 0.88 17.92
N THR A 243 -6.24 -0.20 17.64
CA THR A 243 -5.98 -0.62 16.24
C THR A 243 -7.22 -1.11 15.53
N LEU A 244 -8.20 -1.69 16.25
CA LEU A 244 -9.49 -2.02 15.69
C LEU A 244 -10.30 -0.76 15.33
N VAL A 245 -10.39 0.21 16.24
CA VAL A 245 -11.12 1.46 16.01
C VAL A 245 -10.51 2.26 14.84
N GLU A 246 -9.20 2.22 14.69
CA GLU A 246 -8.52 2.96 13.61
C GLU A 246 -8.86 2.45 12.21
N ARG A 247 -9.24 1.16 12.04
CA ARG A 247 -9.41 0.54 10.72
C ARG A 247 -10.70 -0.24 10.52
N GLY A 248 -11.42 -0.61 11.58
CA GLY A 248 -12.52 -1.56 11.48
C GLY A 248 -12.10 -2.91 10.88
N ASP A 249 -10.82 -3.26 10.98
CA ASP A 249 -10.23 -4.41 10.28
C ASP A 249 -9.68 -5.44 11.28
N PRO A 250 -10.40 -6.54 11.54
CA PRO A 250 -9.96 -7.56 12.48
C PRO A 250 -8.70 -8.31 12.05
N ALA A 251 -8.30 -8.22 10.77
CA ALA A 251 -7.07 -8.83 10.28
C ALA A 251 -5.82 -7.97 10.55
N SER A 252 -6.00 -6.69 10.95
CA SER A 252 -4.93 -5.73 11.21
C SER A 252 -4.87 -5.28 12.67
N LEU A 253 -5.07 -6.23 13.59
CA LEU A 253 -4.99 -5.99 15.04
C LEU A 253 -3.58 -6.22 15.56
N PHE A 254 -3.16 -5.30 16.44
CA PHE A 254 -1.87 -5.39 17.11
C PHE A 254 -2.05 -5.31 18.62
N SER A 255 -1.30 -6.11 19.37
CA SER A 255 -1.38 -6.19 20.82
C SER A 255 -0.25 -5.48 21.54
N ALA A 256 0.83 -5.13 20.84
CA ALA A 256 1.99 -4.45 21.39
C ALA A 256 2.58 -3.46 20.37
N GLU A 257 3.35 -2.50 20.86
CA GLU A 257 4.12 -1.59 20.01
C GLU A 257 5.44 -1.19 20.64
N VAL A 258 6.38 -0.79 19.81
CA VAL A 258 7.64 -0.18 20.22
C VAL A 258 7.97 0.99 19.29
N THR A 259 8.30 2.12 19.90
CA THR A 259 8.74 3.32 19.18
C THR A 259 10.25 3.46 19.30
N VAL A 260 10.92 3.75 18.22
CA VAL A 260 12.34 4.04 18.18
C VAL A 260 12.58 5.41 17.55
N THR A 261 13.52 6.15 18.13
CA THR A 261 14.03 7.42 17.59
C THR A 261 15.37 7.17 16.93
N LEU A 262 15.54 7.71 15.75
CA LEU A 262 16.80 7.63 15.00
C LEU A 262 17.78 8.71 15.49
N PRO A 263 19.07 8.40 15.52
CA PRO A 263 20.10 9.36 15.98
C PRO A 263 20.25 10.54 15.04
#